data_55871b9f175f83cd382ef233ad2cca14
#
_entry.id   55871b9f175f83cd382ef233ad2cca14
#
_cell.length_a   1.000
_cell.length_b   1.000
_cell.length_c   1.000
_cell.angle_alpha   90.00
_cell.angle_beta   90.00
_cell.angle_gamma   90.00
#
_symmetry.space_group_name_H-M   'P 1'
#
loop_
_entity.id
_entity.type
_entity.pdbx_description
1 polymer ?
#
loop_
_entity_poly.entity_id
_entity_poly.type
_entity_poly.pdbx_seq_one_letter_code
_entity_poly.pdbx_strand_id
1 'polypeptide(L)'
;MGKLGIDDVDDLSGVTLLSKDREELFGNQSECTFIFNRPGGWPSGVVMSYVYSEDSIWIASVIDRPQVSNLSVDPRVTVVVSNSGTETQGRQMIAVRGVTVVHEPGTATFDRMLLIIGSRLQPADPMAFVRLLNTPKRRILQVVPAGVSSSHDSRRMPGDGRGGPAELNSQEKKA
;
A
#
# COMPACT_ATOMS: atom_id res chain seq x y z
N MET A 1 28.83 7.89 22.91
CA MET A 1 27.58 7.48 22.26
C MET A 1 26.87 8.77 21.86
N GLY A 2 26.81 9.09 20.57
CA GLY A 2 26.11 10.28 20.11
C GLY A 2 24.60 10.09 20.32
N LYS A 3 23.95 11.08 20.92
CA LYS A 3 22.50 11.16 20.94
C LYS A 3 22.02 11.23 19.49
N LEU A 4 20.98 10.50 19.12
CA LEU A 4 20.39 10.46 17.78
C LEU A 4 19.74 11.79 17.35
N GLY A 5 19.94 12.89 18.07
CA GLY A 5 19.41 14.21 17.72
C GLY A 5 17.95 14.45 18.07
N ILE A 6 17.28 13.49 18.69
CA ILE A 6 15.92 13.61 19.24
C ILE A 6 15.98 13.38 20.74
N ASP A 7 15.24 14.16 21.51
CA ASP A 7 15.24 14.09 22.98
C ASP A 7 14.51 12.83 23.48
N ASP A 8 13.51 12.38 22.74
CA ASP A 8 12.77 11.14 22.99
C ASP A 8 12.64 10.35 21.69
N VAL A 9 13.40 9.23 21.59
CA VAL A 9 13.38 8.33 20.43
C VAL A 9 12.12 7.45 20.39
N ASP A 10 11.39 7.38 21.48
CA ASP A 10 10.17 6.55 21.60
C ASP A 10 8.91 7.36 21.27
N ASP A 11 8.96 8.69 21.31
CA ASP A 11 7.85 9.53 20.85
C ASP A 11 7.86 9.69 19.33
N LEU A 12 7.06 8.86 18.66
CA LEU A 12 6.86 8.88 17.20
C LEU A 12 5.57 9.59 16.78
N SER A 13 4.88 10.30 17.68
CA SER A 13 3.59 10.95 17.40
C SER A 13 3.65 11.98 16.27
N GLY A 14 4.78 12.67 16.13
CA GLY A 14 5.02 13.68 15.10
C GLY A 14 5.51 13.15 13.75
N VAL A 15 5.83 11.86 13.63
CA VAL A 15 6.46 11.28 12.42
C VAL A 15 5.50 10.49 11.53
N THR A 16 4.25 10.91 11.46
CA THR A 16 3.25 10.31 10.58
C THR A 16 3.31 10.92 9.17
N LEU A 17 2.89 10.16 8.15
CA LEU A 17 2.76 10.65 6.78
C LEU A 17 1.72 11.78 6.69
N LEU A 18 2.08 12.86 6.02
CA LEU A 18 1.14 13.90 5.61
C LEU A 18 0.23 13.39 4.48
N SER A 19 -0.93 14.01 4.29
CA SER A 19 -1.89 13.58 3.26
C SER A 19 -1.27 13.53 1.85
N LYS A 20 -0.52 14.57 1.46
CA LYS A 20 0.19 14.62 0.17
C LYS A 20 1.21 13.49 0.01
N ASP A 21 1.94 13.14 1.09
CA ASP A 21 2.95 12.09 1.06
C ASP A 21 2.31 10.69 0.99
N ARG A 22 1.08 10.54 1.46
CA ARG A 22 0.31 9.28 1.31
C ARG A 22 -0.05 9.02 -0.15
N GLU A 23 -0.55 10.03 -0.86
CA GLU A 23 -0.90 9.93 -2.28
C GLU A 23 0.36 9.62 -3.11
N GLU A 24 1.46 10.31 -2.81
CA GLU A 24 2.75 10.06 -3.46
C GLU A 24 3.24 8.62 -3.20
N LEU A 25 3.20 8.15 -1.96
CA LEU A 25 3.59 6.79 -1.60
C LEU A 25 2.73 5.75 -2.35
N PHE A 26 1.40 5.92 -2.37
CA PHE A 26 0.51 5.03 -3.11
C PHE A 26 0.74 5.06 -4.63
N GLY A 27 1.09 6.22 -5.18
CA GLY A 27 1.36 6.38 -6.61
C GLY A 27 2.72 5.84 -7.06
N ASN A 28 3.74 5.93 -6.21
CA ASN A 28 5.11 5.54 -6.55
C ASN A 28 5.41 4.05 -6.23
N GLN A 29 4.59 3.42 -5.40
CA GLN A 29 4.74 2.01 -5.05
C GLN A 29 3.73 1.16 -5.84
N SER A 30 4.12 -0.04 -6.21
CA SER A 30 3.28 -1.03 -6.92
C SER A 30 3.08 -2.33 -6.14
N GLU A 31 3.70 -2.47 -4.95
CA GLU A 31 3.58 -3.64 -4.09
C GLU A 31 3.07 -3.27 -2.71
N CYS A 32 2.28 -4.15 -2.13
CA CYS A 32 1.76 -4.03 -0.77
C CYS A 32 1.80 -5.37 -0.05
N THR A 33 1.78 -5.34 1.28
CA THR A 33 1.42 -6.51 2.09
C THR A 33 -0.08 -6.47 2.34
N PHE A 34 -0.79 -7.43 1.78
CA PHE A 34 -2.23 -7.64 1.98
C PHE A 34 -2.44 -8.61 3.13
N ILE A 35 -3.05 -8.13 4.21
CA ILE A 35 -3.28 -8.88 5.45
C ILE A 35 -4.77 -9.16 5.58
N PHE A 36 -5.13 -10.43 5.72
CA PHE A 36 -6.50 -10.93 5.82
C PHE A 36 -6.63 -11.95 6.94
N ASN A 37 -7.85 -12.16 7.44
CA ASN A 37 -8.12 -13.16 8.47
C ASN A 37 -8.33 -14.54 7.85
N ARG A 38 -7.79 -15.56 8.50
CA ARG A 38 -8.05 -16.97 8.17
C ARG A 38 -9.09 -17.57 9.10
N PRO A 39 -9.74 -18.67 8.70
CA PRO A 39 -10.51 -19.48 9.62
C PRO A 39 -9.65 -19.84 10.87
N GLY A 40 -10.21 -19.66 12.06
CA GLY A 40 -9.48 -19.81 13.31
C GLY A 40 -8.87 -18.50 13.86
N GLY A 41 -9.08 -17.35 13.17
CA GLY A 41 -8.77 -16.01 13.67
C GLY A 41 -7.31 -15.57 13.51
N TRP A 42 -6.42 -16.39 12.94
CA TRP A 42 -5.06 -15.98 12.66
C TRP A 42 -4.96 -15.08 11.43
N PRO A 43 -4.35 -13.90 11.53
CA PRO A 43 -4.07 -13.07 10.36
C PRO A 43 -2.98 -13.72 9.49
N SER A 44 -3.09 -13.55 8.18
CA SER A 44 -2.07 -13.95 7.21
C SER A 44 -1.76 -12.78 6.29
N GLY A 45 -0.48 -12.59 5.96
CA GLY A 45 -0.02 -11.55 5.05
C GLY A 45 0.59 -12.16 3.79
N VAL A 46 0.32 -11.55 2.64
CA VAL A 46 0.94 -11.88 1.36
C VAL A 46 1.36 -10.60 0.64
N VAL A 47 2.50 -10.64 -0.06
CA VAL A 47 2.90 -9.53 -0.92
C VAL A 47 2.14 -9.63 -2.22
N MET A 48 1.53 -8.51 -2.65
CA MET A 48 0.72 -8.43 -3.86
C MET A 48 0.99 -7.12 -4.59
N SER A 49 0.98 -7.18 -5.92
CA SER A 49 0.96 -5.96 -6.73
C SER A 49 -0.40 -5.30 -6.65
N TYR A 50 -0.40 -3.97 -6.59
CA TYR A 50 -1.63 -3.17 -6.51
C TYR A 50 -1.56 -1.93 -7.39
N VAL A 51 -2.71 -1.32 -7.58
CA VAL A 51 -2.88 0.02 -8.14
C VAL A 51 -3.75 0.85 -7.19
N TYR A 52 -3.34 2.09 -6.90
CA TYR A 52 -4.18 3.05 -6.20
C TYR A 52 -4.93 3.90 -7.22
N SER A 53 -6.24 3.87 -7.16
CA SER A 53 -7.13 4.62 -8.05
C SER A 53 -8.50 4.78 -7.39
N GLU A 54 -9.18 5.92 -7.64
CA GLU A 54 -10.54 6.16 -7.13
C GLU A 54 -10.63 5.95 -5.61
N ASP A 55 -9.67 6.50 -4.87
CA ASP A 55 -9.55 6.41 -3.41
C ASP A 55 -9.59 4.97 -2.86
N SER A 56 -9.23 4.00 -3.69
CA SER A 56 -9.24 2.58 -3.36
C SER A 56 -7.93 1.90 -3.79
N ILE A 57 -7.62 0.78 -3.13
CA ILE A 57 -6.49 -0.09 -3.49
C ILE A 57 -7.06 -1.26 -4.30
N TRP A 58 -6.55 -1.44 -5.52
CA TRP A 58 -7.04 -2.43 -6.47
C TRP A 58 -6.00 -3.50 -6.74
N ILE A 59 -6.40 -4.76 -6.60
CA ILE A 59 -5.52 -5.93 -6.69
C ILE A 59 -6.16 -6.98 -7.58
N ALA A 60 -5.38 -7.56 -8.51
CA ALA A 60 -5.83 -8.70 -9.30
C ALA A 60 -5.33 -10.01 -8.66
N SER A 61 -6.25 -10.97 -8.40
CA SER A 61 -5.90 -12.26 -7.82
C SER A 61 -6.75 -13.39 -8.38
N VAL A 62 -6.54 -14.62 -7.95
CA VAL A 62 -7.27 -15.82 -8.36
C VAL A 62 -8.15 -16.28 -7.22
N ILE A 63 -9.39 -16.68 -7.52
CA ILE A 63 -10.42 -17.04 -6.53
C ILE A 63 -10.00 -18.16 -5.57
N ASP A 64 -9.22 -19.11 -6.03
CA ASP A 64 -8.77 -20.26 -5.24
C ASP A 64 -7.66 -19.92 -4.24
N ARG A 65 -7.13 -18.69 -4.27
CA ARG A 65 -6.10 -18.24 -3.31
C ARG A 65 -6.74 -17.93 -1.95
N PRO A 66 -6.11 -18.32 -0.82
CA PRO A 66 -6.64 -18.07 0.53
C PRO A 66 -6.99 -16.60 0.79
N GLN A 67 -6.18 -15.66 0.30
CA GLN A 67 -6.43 -14.22 0.42
C GLN A 67 -7.65 -13.73 -0.36
N VAL A 68 -8.25 -14.56 -1.21
CA VAL A 68 -9.49 -14.24 -1.93
C VAL A 68 -10.66 -15.05 -1.37
N SER A 69 -10.50 -16.36 -1.23
CA SER A 69 -11.59 -17.26 -0.77
C SER A 69 -12.05 -16.91 0.64
N ASN A 70 -11.18 -16.43 1.52
CA ASN A 70 -11.58 -16.03 2.88
C ASN A 70 -12.35 -14.70 2.95
N LEU A 71 -12.33 -13.87 1.90
CA LEU A 71 -13.05 -12.59 1.90
C LEU A 71 -14.57 -12.74 1.90
N SER A 72 -15.09 -13.89 1.49
CA SER A 72 -16.52 -14.20 1.60
C SER A 72 -16.98 -14.40 3.05
N VAL A 73 -16.06 -14.74 3.95
CA VAL A 73 -16.31 -14.95 5.38
C VAL A 73 -16.00 -13.68 6.17
N ASP A 74 -14.84 -13.07 5.90
CA ASP A 74 -14.44 -11.82 6.53
C ASP A 74 -13.79 -10.90 5.49
N PRO A 75 -14.51 -9.87 5.01
CA PRO A 75 -13.98 -8.95 3.99
C PRO A 75 -13.03 -7.89 4.56
N ARG A 76 -12.82 -7.84 5.87
CA ARG A 76 -11.93 -6.88 6.53
C ARG A 76 -10.48 -7.24 6.29
N VAL A 77 -9.71 -6.24 5.89
CA VAL A 77 -8.29 -6.39 5.58
C VAL A 77 -7.47 -5.22 6.13
N THR A 78 -6.17 -5.44 6.19
CA THR A 78 -5.20 -4.36 6.34
C THR A 78 -4.22 -4.43 5.19
N VAL A 79 -4.00 -3.29 4.53
CA VAL A 79 -2.99 -3.17 3.47
C VAL A 79 -1.86 -2.31 3.99
N VAL A 80 -0.63 -2.84 3.94
CA VAL A 80 0.58 -2.11 4.32
C VAL A 80 1.37 -1.79 3.06
N VAL A 81 1.66 -0.52 2.88
CA VAL A 81 2.49 -0.01 1.79
C VAL A 81 3.71 0.68 2.39
N SER A 82 4.87 0.43 1.85
CA SER A 82 6.12 1.11 2.21
C SER A 82 6.85 1.56 0.96
N ASN A 83 7.76 2.54 1.11
CA ASN A 83 8.61 2.98 0.00
C ASN A 83 9.81 2.06 -0.25
N SER A 84 9.85 0.86 0.34
CA SER A 84 10.91 -0.12 0.09
C SER A 84 10.98 -0.48 -1.40
N GLY A 85 12.17 -0.42 -1.99
CA GLY A 85 12.38 -0.69 -3.41
C GLY A 85 12.05 0.48 -4.35
N THR A 86 11.68 1.65 -3.82
CA THR A 86 11.54 2.90 -4.59
C THR A 86 12.77 3.81 -4.42
N GLU A 87 12.85 4.87 -5.23
CA GLU A 87 13.90 5.88 -5.12
C GLU A 87 13.62 6.93 -4.04
N THR A 88 12.46 6.87 -3.39
CA THR A 88 12.08 7.84 -2.36
C THR A 88 12.99 7.72 -1.15
N GLN A 89 13.63 8.83 -0.79
CA GLN A 89 14.53 8.90 0.37
C GLN A 89 13.78 8.72 1.69
N GLY A 90 14.49 8.18 2.68
CA GLY A 90 13.91 7.91 3.99
C GLY A 90 13.06 6.64 4.03
N ARG A 91 12.49 6.38 5.18
CA ARG A 91 11.60 5.24 5.40
C ARG A 91 10.18 5.73 5.57
N GLN A 92 9.32 5.36 4.65
CA GLN A 92 7.89 5.67 4.71
C GLN A 92 7.09 4.38 4.77
N MET A 93 5.98 4.40 5.51
CA MET A 93 5.00 3.33 5.50
C MET A 93 3.62 3.84 5.90
N ILE A 94 2.59 3.16 5.40
CA ILE A 94 1.21 3.34 5.82
C ILE A 94 0.52 1.98 5.92
N ALA A 95 -0.25 1.78 6.98
CA ALA A 95 -1.14 0.65 7.14
C ALA A 95 -2.59 1.15 7.11
N VAL A 96 -3.34 0.71 6.11
CA VAL A 96 -4.73 1.08 5.87
C VAL A 96 -5.63 -0.09 6.18
N ARG A 97 -6.60 0.10 7.08
CA ARG A 97 -7.70 -0.85 7.28
C ARG A 97 -8.80 -0.57 6.28
N GLY A 98 -9.38 -1.62 5.72
CA GLY A 98 -10.46 -1.48 4.75
C GLY A 98 -11.36 -2.69 4.70
N VAL A 99 -12.39 -2.55 3.88
CA VAL A 99 -13.31 -3.64 3.54
C VAL A 99 -13.13 -3.95 2.06
N THR A 100 -13.01 -5.23 1.74
CA THR A 100 -12.77 -5.66 0.36
C THR A 100 -14.09 -6.00 -0.34
N VAL A 101 -14.28 -5.42 -1.53
CA VAL A 101 -15.31 -5.81 -2.50
C VAL A 101 -14.64 -6.65 -3.58
N VAL A 102 -15.24 -7.79 -3.91
CA VAL A 102 -14.72 -8.72 -4.94
C VAL A 102 -15.53 -8.54 -6.22
N HIS A 103 -14.86 -8.16 -7.31
CA HIS A 103 -15.47 -8.00 -8.63
C HIS A 103 -15.16 -9.21 -9.51
N GLU A 104 -16.18 -9.75 -10.14
CA GLU A 104 -16.10 -10.93 -11.02
C GLU A 104 -15.88 -10.55 -12.48
N PRO A 105 -15.28 -11.45 -13.29
CA PRO A 105 -15.16 -11.27 -14.74
C PRO A 105 -16.53 -10.99 -15.39
N GLY A 106 -16.52 -10.13 -16.41
CA GLY A 106 -17.72 -9.72 -17.14
C GLY A 106 -18.53 -8.61 -16.47
N THR A 107 -18.07 -8.07 -15.34
CA THR A 107 -18.65 -6.85 -14.79
C THR A 107 -17.89 -5.62 -15.33
N ALA A 108 -18.59 -4.50 -15.53
CA ALA A 108 -17.99 -3.26 -16.04
C ALA A 108 -16.81 -2.78 -15.17
N THR A 109 -16.92 -2.93 -13.85
CA THR A 109 -15.84 -2.57 -12.92
C THR A 109 -14.63 -3.48 -13.11
N PHE A 110 -14.84 -4.81 -13.25
CA PHE A 110 -13.74 -5.75 -13.50
C PHE A 110 -12.99 -5.38 -14.77
N ASP A 111 -13.70 -5.21 -15.88
CA ASP A 111 -13.09 -4.95 -17.19
C ASP A 111 -12.32 -3.62 -17.19
N ARG A 112 -12.91 -2.57 -16.64
CA ARG A 112 -12.28 -1.25 -16.51
C ARG A 112 -11.03 -1.30 -15.64
N MET A 113 -11.11 -1.92 -14.47
CA MET A 113 -9.98 -1.97 -13.55
C MET A 113 -8.86 -2.89 -14.03
N LEU A 114 -9.19 -3.94 -14.75
CA LEU A 114 -8.18 -4.80 -15.37
C LEU A 114 -7.32 -4.04 -16.39
N LEU A 115 -7.92 -3.12 -17.16
CA LEU A 115 -7.20 -2.23 -18.08
C LEU A 115 -6.29 -1.24 -17.32
N ILE A 116 -6.79 -0.64 -16.24
CA ILE A 116 -6.02 0.29 -15.41
C ILE A 116 -4.83 -0.43 -14.76
N ILE A 117 -5.06 -1.63 -14.18
CA ILE A 117 -4.00 -2.47 -13.59
C ILE A 117 -2.96 -2.83 -14.65
N GLY A 118 -3.39 -3.25 -15.84
CA GLY A 118 -2.47 -3.55 -16.96
C GLY A 118 -1.61 -2.35 -17.36
N SER A 119 -2.22 -1.19 -17.50
CA SER A 119 -1.52 0.04 -17.88
C SER A 119 -0.50 0.51 -16.83
N ARG A 120 -0.78 0.28 -15.55
CA ARG A 120 0.12 0.70 -14.46
C ARG A 120 1.23 -0.31 -14.18
N LEU A 121 0.92 -1.62 -14.19
CA LEU A 121 1.88 -2.66 -13.82
C LEU A 121 2.71 -3.16 -15.02
N GLN A 122 2.21 -3.00 -16.24
CA GLN A 122 2.91 -3.43 -17.46
C GLN A 122 2.75 -2.39 -18.58
N PRO A 123 3.32 -1.19 -18.42
CA PRO A 123 3.14 -0.09 -19.37
C PRO A 123 3.71 -0.38 -20.77
N ALA A 124 4.67 -1.31 -20.88
CA ALA A 124 5.26 -1.68 -22.17
C ALA A 124 4.28 -2.46 -23.07
N ASP A 125 3.43 -3.32 -22.52
CA ASP A 125 2.35 -4.01 -23.24
C ASP A 125 1.16 -4.28 -22.31
N PRO A 126 0.34 -3.28 -22.04
CA PRO A 126 -0.82 -3.41 -21.16
C PRO A 126 -1.81 -4.47 -21.63
N MET A 127 -2.00 -4.59 -22.96
CA MET A 127 -2.98 -5.49 -23.52
C MET A 127 -2.56 -6.95 -23.45
N ALA A 128 -1.26 -7.26 -23.57
CA ALA A 128 -0.76 -8.61 -23.31
C ALA A 128 -0.99 -9.00 -21.84
N PHE A 129 -0.75 -8.08 -20.93
CA PHE A 129 -0.97 -8.29 -19.51
C PHE A 129 -2.47 -8.50 -19.18
N VAL A 130 -3.35 -7.69 -19.77
CA VAL A 130 -4.80 -7.85 -19.64
C VAL A 130 -5.26 -9.22 -20.15
N ARG A 131 -4.80 -9.64 -21.35
CA ARG A 131 -5.13 -10.97 -21.91
C ARG A 131 -4.67 -12.10 -20.99
N LEU A 132 -3.48 -11.97 -20.39
CA LEU A 132 -2.95 -12.95 -19.43
C LEU A 132 -3.82 -13.07 -18.18
N LEU A 133 -4.31 -11.95 -17.66
CA LEU A 133 -5.07 -11.91 -16.42
C LEU A 133 -6.57 -12.15 -16.62
N ASN A 134 -7.13 -11.92 -17.79
CA ASN A 134 -8.56 -12.07 -18.05
C ASN A 134 -8.95 -13.55 -18.18
N THR A 135 -9.15 -14.20 -17.05
CA THR A 135 -9.53 -15.61 -16.95
C THR A 135 -10.76 -15.78 -16.06
N PRO A 136 -11.54 -16.88 -16.22
CA PRO A 136 -12.74 -17.10 -15.40
C PRO A 136 -12.48 -17.15 -13.89
N LYS A 137 -11.27 -17.53 -13.48
CA LYS A 137 -10.89 -17.59 -12.07
C LYS A 137 -10.32 -16.26 -11.53
N ARG A 138 -10.11 -15.26 -12.37
CA ARG A 138 -9.59 -13.96 -11.93
C ARG A 138 -10.64 -13.21 -11.12
N ARG A 139 -10.19 -12.47 -10.14
CA ARG A 139 -10.99 -11.52 -9.37
C ARG A 139 -10.22 -10.21 -9.25
N ILE A 140 -10.95 -9.10 -9.29
CA ILE A 140 -10.42 -7.79 -8.93
C ILE A 140 -10.92 -7.50 -7.52
N LEU A 141 -9.99 -7.26 -6.62
CA LEU A 141 -10.24 -6.90 -5.23
C LEU A 141 -10.17 -5.38 -5.13
N GLN A 142 -11.24 -4.76 -4.68
CA GLN A 142 -11.28 -3.35 -4.30
C GLN A 142 -11.22 -3.25 -2.79
N VAL A 143 -10.14 -2.75 -2.23
CA VAL A 143 -10.08 -2.40 -0.81
C VAL A 143 -10.53 -0.97 -0.65
N VAL A 144 -11.72 -0.81 -0.07
CA VAL A 144 -12.27 0.50 0.29
C VAL A 144 -11.72 0.90 1.65
N PRO A 145 -10.93 1.98 1.75
CA PRO A 145 -10.34 2.39 3.02
C PRO A 145 -11.38 2.76 4.07
N ALA A 146 -11.25 2.22 5.27
CA ALA A 146 -12.04 2.60 6.44
C ALA A 146 -11.26 3.50 7.41
N GLY A 147 -9.92 3.52 7.31
CA GLY A 147 -9.06 4.40 8.10
C GLY A 147 -7.60 3.93 8.09
N VAL A 148 -6.74 4.84 8.50
CA VAL A 148 -5.31 4.57 8.70
C VAL A 148 -5.12 4.02 10.12
N SER A 149 -4.51 2.84 10.23
CA SER A 149 -4.18 2.25 11.53
C SER A 149 -2.79 2.66 12.03
N SER A 150 -1.87 2.90 11.11
CA SER A 150 -0.51 3.35 11.42
C SER A 150 0.11 4.01 10.19
N SER A 151 0.96 5.01 10.40
CA SER A 151 1.82 5.56 9.36
C SER A 151 3.11 6.09 9.97
N HIS A 152 4.17 6.12 9.15
CA HIS A 152 5.49 6.58 9.56
C HIS A 152 6.21 7.25 8.40
N ASP A 153 6.90 8.35 8.70
CA ASP A 153 7.81 9.03 7.77
C ASP A 153 9.08 9.47 8.51
N SER A 154 10.16 8.71 8.34
CA SER A 154 11.42 9.01 9.02
C SER A 154 12.06 10.34 8.61
N ARG A 155 11.67 10.90 7.47
CA ARG A 155 12.14 12.23 7.02
C ARG A 155 11.70 13.34 7.97
N ARG A 156 10.68 13.10 8.77
CA ARG A 156 10.15 14.01 9.79
C ARG A 156 10.83 13.87 11.15
N MET A 157 11.72 12.89 11.30
CA MET A 157 12.52 12.72 12.52
C MET A 157 13.71 13.66 12.49
N PRO A 158 13.85 14.59 13.44
CA PRO A 158 14.98 15.53 13.44
C PRO A 158 16.30 14.81 13.71
N GLY A 159 17.25 14.93 12.80
CA GLY A 159 18.67 14.64 13.03
C GLY A 159 19.11 13.21 13.25
N ASP A 160 18.30 12.22 12.96
CA ASP A 160 18.57 10.83 13.36
C ASP A 160 19.30 9.97 12.34
N GLY A 161 19.47 10.44 11.13
CA GLY A 161 20.17 9.69 10.09
C GLY A 161 19.52 8.36 9.67
N ARG A 162 18.31 8.04 10.11
CA ARG A 162 17.60 6.80 9.71
C ARG A 162 16.95 6.90 8.34
N GLY A 163 17.48 7.71 7.46
CA GLY A 163 17.09 7.76 6.07
C GLY A 163 16.57 9.10 5.56
N GLY A 164 16.69 10.17 6.33
CA GLY A 164 16.56 11.54 5.81
C GLY A 164 17.92 12.07 5.39
N PRO A 165 18.08 12.86 4.31
CA PRO A 165 19.30 13.58 4.06
C PRO A 165 19.56 14.54 5.21
N ALA A 166 20.80 14.56 5.71
CA ALA A 166 21.25 15.42 6.81
C ALA A 166 21.01 16.92 6.55
N GLU A 167 20.73 17.28 5.31
CA GLU A 167 20.55 18.65 4.84
C GLU A 167 19.15 19.23 5.11
N LEU A 168 18.12 18.42 5.30
CA LEU A 168 16.77 18.91 5.62
C LEU A 168 16.67 19.47 7.03
N ASN A 169 17.60 19.12 7.92
CA ASN A 169 17.62 19.58 9.31
C ASN A 169 18.29 20.94 9.52
N SER A 170 18.98 21.48 8.51
CA SER A 170 19.71 22.74 8.64
C SER A 170 18.86 23.98 8.31
N GLN A 171 17.71 23.84 7.67
CA GLN A 171 16.87 24.98 7.27
C GLN A 171 15.83 25.39 8.33
N GLU A 172 15.39 24.48 9.21
CA GLU A 172 14.42 24.84 10.27
C GLU A 172 15.04 25.50 11.51
N LYS A 173 16.39 25.51 11.65
CA LYS A 173 17.07 26.18 12.76
C LYS A 173 17.33 27.65 12.51
N LYS A 174 16.88 28.26 11.41
CA LYS A 174 17.10 29.68 11.06
C LYS A 174 15.79 30.47 10.85
N ALA A 175 14.67 29.99 11.34
CA ALA A 175 13.41 30.74 11.36
C ALA A 175 13.01 31.07 12.80
#